data_86c68b69dc3eededfdd0013e870b655a
#
_entry.id   86c68b69dc3eededfdd0013e870b655a
#
_cell.length_a   1.000
_cell.length_b   1.000
_cell.length_c   1.000
_cell.angle_alpha   90.00
_cell.angle_beta   90.00
_cell.angle_gamma   90.00
#
_symmetry.space_group_name_H-M   'P 1'
#
loop_
_entity.id
_entity.type
_entity.pdbx_description
1 polymer ?
#
loop_
_entity_poly.entity_id
_entity_poly.type
_entity_poly.pdbx_seq_one_letter_code
_entity_poly.pdbx_strand_id
1 'polypeptide(L)'
;MKIIIIRRQVLIQIAIILVLIAVVLLILHQTGTVALGVFFAPNKELPIYSVDVPDKRIAISFDASWGAEQTDQLLKILKERNIKTTFFLVGIWIDKYPDKVKAIANDGHEIGNHSNTHPHMNKLSEQEIRDELDKVSQKIEALTGKKTTLFRPPFGEYNDKVVRTARAAGYEVVQWDVDSLDWKNYGVDDEVDRVLKKVRNGSIVLFHNDAEYTPQALPIILDKLIQDGYKIVPISELIYPPPYYIDHTGRQFKSEDADM
;
A
#
# COMPACT_ATOMS: atom_id res chain seq x y z
N MET A 1 -41.17 -31.57 58.98
CA MET A 1 -41.26 -30.93 57.64
C MET A 1 -41.32 -29.42 57.80
N LYS A 2 -40.33 -28.65 57.41
CA LYS A 2 -40.36 -27.17 57.52
C LYS A 2 -41.10 -26.59 56.35
N ILE A 3 -42.27 -25.98 56.56
CA ILE A 3 -43.03 -25.29 55.51
C ILE A 3 -42.41 -23.92 55.32
N ILE A 4 -41.85 -23.65 54.14
CA ILE A 4 -41.31 -22.36 53.75
C ILE A 4 -42.45 -21.53 53.15
N ILE A 5 -42.96 -20.53 53.90
CA ILE A 5 -43.99 -19.61 53.38
C ILE A 5 -43.26 -18.47 52.65
N ILE A 6 -43.32 -18.50 51.33
CA ILE A 6 -42.76 -17.43 50.49
C ILE A 6 -43.81 -16.29 50.43
N ARG A 7 -43.40 -15.07 50.79
CA ARG A 7 -44.29 -13.90 50.73
C ARG A 7 -44.64 -13.60 49.28
N ARG A 8 -45.92 -13.27 49.01
CA ARG A 8 -46.41 -12.95 47.66
C ARG A 8 -45.55 -11.90 46.92
N GLN A 9 -44.99 -10.93 47.66
CA GLN A 9 -44.06 -9.90 47.13
C GLN A 9 -42.76 -10.52 46.58
N VAL A 10 -42.23 -11.55 47.23
CA VAL A 10 -41.01 -12.25 46.76
C VAL A 10 -41.29 -13.00 45.45
N LEU A 11 -42.46 -13.62 45.35
CA LEU A 11 -42.85 -14.28 44.08
C LEU A 11 -43.00 -13.30 42.92
N ILE A 12 -43.57 -12.12 43.20
CA ILE A 12 -43.69 -11.05 42.18
C ILE A 12 -42.31 -10.54 41.77
N GLN A 13 -41.38 -10.34 42.70
CA GLN A 13 -40.01 -9.91 42.41
C GLN A 13 -39.26 -10.95 41.56
N ILE A 14 -39.38 -12.24 41.86
CA ILE A 14 -38.79 -13.32 41.09
C ILE A 14 -39.38 -13.33 39.68
N ALA A 15 -40.70 -13.17 39.51
CA ALA A 15 -41.34 -13.11 38.22
C ALA A 15 -40.84 -11.94 37.35
N ILE A 16 -40.67 -10.75 37.97
CA ILE A 16 -40.11 -9.57 37.27
C ILE A 16 -38.66 -9.81 36.82
N ILE A 17 -37.83 -10.41 37.69
CA ILE A 17 -36.43 -10.74 37.36
C ILE A 17 -36.37 -11.73 36.18
N LEU A 18 -37.20 -12.76 36.21
CA LEU A 18 -37.24 -13.74 35.11
C LEU A 18 -37.68 -13.12 33.78
N VAL A 19 -38.67 -12.20 33.82
CA VAL A 19 -39.08 -11.45 32.63
C VAL A 19 -37.95 -10.54 32.12
N LEU A 20 -37.24 -9.84 33.00
CA LEU A 20 -36.08 -9.02 32.60
C LEU A 20 -34.97 -9.86 31.98
N ILE A 21 -34.67 -11.02 32.58
CA ILE A 21 -33.68 -11.95 32.04
C ILE A 21 -34.12 -12.44 30.64
N ALA A 22 -35.38 -12.82 30.47
CA ALA A 22 -35.90 -13.24 29.14
C ALA A 22 -35.83 -12.14 28.11
N VAL A 23 -36.14 -10.89 28.48
CA VAL A 23 -36.02 -9.71 27.58
C VAL A 23 -34.56 -9.47 27.21
N VAL A 24 -33.65 -9.54 28.18
CA VAL A 24 -32.20 -9.39 27.91
C VAL A 24 -31.70 -10.51 26.99
N LEU A 25 -32.10 -11.76 27.24
CA LEU A 25 -31.76 -12.90 26.38
C LEU A 25 -32.34 -12.73 24.97
N LEU A 26 -33.56 -12.20 24.85
CA LEU A 26 -34.18 -11.92 23.54
C LEU A 26 -33.44 -10.82 22.79
N ILE A 27 -33.06 -9.75 23.49
CA ILE A 27 -32.24 -8.67 22.92
C ILE A 27 -30.86 -9.20 22.53
N LEU A 28 -30.21 -9.99 23.36
CA LEU A 28 -28.93 -10.64 23.05
C LEU A 28 -29.07 -11.62 21.87
N HIS A 29 -30.18 -12.33 21.75
CA HIS A 29 -30.43 -13.20 20.61
C HIS A 29 -30.63 -12.39 19.31
N GLN A 30 -31.36 -11.28 19.38
CA GLN A 30 -31.56 -10.41 18.21
C GLN A 30 -30.32 -9.57 17.87
N THR A 31 -29.56 -9.11 18.86
CA THR A 31 -28.34 -8.31 18.65
C THR A 31 -27.08 -9.17 18.54
N GLY A 32 -27.09 -10.39 19.09
CA GLY A 32 -25.95 -11.32 19.08
C GLY A 32 -25.51 -11.72 17.69
N THR A 33 -26.44 -11.86 16.76
CA THR A 33 -26.12 -12.08 15.34
C THR A 33 -25.49 -10.85 14.68
N VAL A 34 -25.90 -9.65 15.08
CA VAL A 34 -25.32 -8.38 14.58
C VAL A 34 -23.98 -8.10 15.26
N ALA A 35 -23.87 -8.36 16.59
CA ALA A 35 -22.63 -8.17 17.33
C ALA A 35 -21.55 -9.18 16.91
N LEU A 36 -21.91 -10.46 16.67
CA LEU A 36 -20.99 -11.44 16.09
C LEU A 36 -20.61 -11.06 14.66
N GLY A 37 -21.52 -10.51 13.85
CA GLY A 37 -21.22 -10.00 12.51
C GLY A 37 -20.26 -8.83 12.52
N VAL A 38 -20.28 -7.98 13.56
CA VAL A 38 -19.31 -6.89 13.70
C VAL A 38 -17.93 -7.40 14.17
N PHE A 39 -17.89 -8.43 15.03
CA PHE A 39 -16.63 -9.06 15.46
C PHE A 39 -15.98 -9.94 14.38
N PHE A 40 -16.76 -10.43 13.42
CA PHE A 40 -16.30 -11.23 12.28
C PHE A 40 -16.42 -10.46 10.96
N ALA A 41 -16.61 -9.14 10.96
CA ALA A 41 -16.43 -8.36 9.75
C ALA A 41 -15.01 -8.64 9.23
N PRO A 42 -14.85 -9.13 7.98
CA PRO A 42 -13.52 -9.39 7.45
C PRO A 42 -12.71 -8.11 7.55
N ASN A 43 -11.51 -8.20 8.09
CA ASN A 43 -10.60 -7.08 8.14
C ASN A 43 -10.47 -6.49 6.74
N LYS A 44 -10.55 -5.17 6.63
CA LYS A 44 -10.36 -4.47 5.37
C LYS A 44 -8.98 -4.82 4.83
N GLU A 45 -8.93 -5.23 3.56
CA GLU A 45 -7.67 -5.48 2.87
C GLU A 45 -6.95 -4.16 2.60
N LEU A 46 -5.80 -3.98 3.21
CA LEU A 46 -5.00 -2.75 3.05
C LEU A 46 -3.73 -3.03 2.25
N PRO A 47 -3.36 -2.14 1.31
CA PRO A 47 -2.02 -2.08 0.75
C PRO A 47 -0.98 -1.68 1.81
N ILE A 48 0.29 -1.87 1.49
CA ILE A 48 1.42 -1.40 2.29
C ILE A 48 1.68 0.07 1.96
N TYR A 49 1.54 0.96 2.96
CA TYR A 49 1.83 2.39 2.84
C TYR A 49 3.21 2.78 3.38
N SER A 50 3.65 2.07 4.41
CA SER A 50 4.96 2.22 5.05
C SER A 50 5.31 0.94 5.79
N VAL A 51 6.54 0.83 6.28
CA VAL A 51 7.04 -0.36 6.96
C VAL A 51 7.56 -0.02 8.35
N ASP A 52 7.34 -0.87 9.33
CA ASP A 52 7.94 -0.75 10.65
C ASP A 52 9.36 -1.31 10.64
N VAL A 53 10.33 -0.45 10.38
CA VAL A 53 11.76 -0.83 10.39
C VAL A 53 12.50 -0.08 11.50
N PRO A 54 13.44 -0.76 12.20
CA PRO A 54 14.18 -0.14 13.32
C PRO A 54 15.26 0.83 12.85
N ASP A 55 15.71 0.71 11.60
CA ASP A 55 16.77 1.49 11.01
C ASP A 55 16.24 2.60 10.08
N LYS A 56 17.12 3.50 9.65
CA LYS A 56 16.78 4.60 8.76
C LYS A 56 16.71 4.17 7.29
N ARG A 57 15.92 3.11 6.98
CA ARG A 57 15.61 2.74 5.59
C ARG A 57 14.31 3.38 5.14
N ILE A 58 14.29 3.81 3.88
CA ILE A 58 13.10 4.32 3.17
C ILE A 58 13.14 3.87 1.72
N ALA A 59 12.01 3.92 1.03
CA ALA A 59 11.94 3.75 -0.41
C ALA A 59 11.47 5.03 -1.09
N ILE A 60 12.11 5.37 -2.22
CA ILE A 60 11.61 6.36 -3.16
C ILE A 60 11.07 5.61 -4.37
N SER A 61 9.93 6.04 -4.90
CA SER A 61 9.30 5.40 -6.03
C SER A 61 8.74 6.42 -7.02
N PHE A 62 8.67 6.02 -8.28
CA PHE A 62 8.18 6.84 -9.38
C PHE A 62 7.05 6.10 -10.10
N ASP A 63 5.89 6.76 -10.26
CA ASP A 63 4.83 6.26 -11.14
C ASP A 63 5.05 6.82 -12.55
N ALA A 64 5.07 5.94 -13.56
CA ALA A 64 5.30 6.28 -14.95
C ALA A 64 4.06 5.96 -15.79
N SER A 65 3.24 6.98 -16.04
CA SER A 65 1.92 6.85 -16.66
C SER A 65 1.81 7.57 -18.01
N TRP A 66 2.37 8.75 -18.17
CA TRP A 66 2.10 9.61 -19.33
C TRP A 66 3.34 9.99 -20.12
N GLY A 67 4.11 10.96 -19.64
CA GLY A 67 5.33 11.47 -20.25
C GLY A 67 6.58 10.66 -19.91
N ALA A 68 7.69 10.93 -20.59
CA ALA A 68 8.99 10.34 -20.28
C ALA A 68 10.12 11.38 -20.33
N GLU A 69 9.75 12.66 -20.38
CA GLU A 69 10.67 13.77 -20.67
C GLU A 69 11.76 13.88 -19.62
N GLN A 70 11.43 13.59 -18.36
CA GLN A 70 12.37 13.71 -17.24
C GLN A 70 13.07 12.39 -16.89
N THR A 71 12.63 11.25 -17.46
CA THR A 71 13.12 9.92 -17.08
C THR A 71 14.63 9.79 -17.12
N ASP A 72 15.28 10.25 -18.19
CA ASP A 72 16.74 10.15 -18.34
C ASP A 72 17.48 11.00 -17.29
N GLN A 73 16.94 12.18 -16.99
CA GLN A 73 17.54 13.06 -15.98
C GLN A 73 17.39 12.48 -14.58
N LEU A 74 16.23 11.88 -14.27
CA LEU A 74 16.01 11.18 -13.00
C LEU A 74 16.96 10.00 -12.85
N LEU A 75 17.13 9.17 -13.87
CA LEU A 75 18.08 8.04 -13.87
C LEU A 75 19.51 8.52 -13.65
N LYS A 76 19.92 9.61 -14.30
CA LYS A 76 21.24 10.21 -14.10
C LYS A 76 21.45 10.67 -12.65
N ILE A 77 20.48 11.37 -12.06
CA ILE A 77 20.53 11.86 -10.68
C ILE A 77 20.69 10.71 -9.68
N LEU A 78 19.93 9.63 -9.87
CA LEU A 78 19.97 8.42 -9.03
C LEU A 78 21.31 7.69 -9.19
N LYS A 79 21.80 7.58 -10.42
CA LYS A 79 23.09 6.92 -10.74
C LYS A 79 24.28 7.64 -10.12
N GLU A 80 24.32 8.97 -10.19
CA GLU A 80 25.38 9.81 -9.60
C GLU A 80 25.50 9.60 -8.07
N ARG A 81 24.41 9.19 -7.42
CA ARG A 81 24.35 8.91 -5.97
C ARG A 81 24.39 7.41 -5.64
N ASN A 82 24.55 6.56 -6.65
CA ASN A 82 24.48 5.09 -6.52
C ASN A 82 23.20 4.60 -5.79
N ILE A 83 22.06 5.25 -6.06
CA ILE A 83 20.77 4.92 -5.46
C ILE A 83 19.97 4.04 -6.44
N LYS A 84 19.34 2.99 -5.89
CA LYS A 84 18.35 2.19 -6.60
C LYS A 84 16.97 2.44 -5.98
N THR A 85 15.97 2.56 -6.84
CA THR A 85 14.59 2.89 -6.49
C THR A 85 13.62 1.97 -7.23
N THR A 86 12.32 2.17 -7.02
CA THR A 86 11.27 1.40 -7.69
C THR A 86 10.48 2.30 -8.65
N PHE A 87 10.27 1.83 -9.88
CA PHE A 87 9.44 2.48 -10.90
C PHE A 87 8.20 1.63 -11.15
N PHE A 88 7.01 2.18 -10.96
CA PHE A 88 5.73 1.53 -11.31
C PHE A 88 5.30 1.97 -12.70
N LEU A 89 5.25 1.03 -13.65
CA LEU A 89 5.05 1.32 -15.05
C LEU A 89 3.66 0.94 -15.51
N VAL A 90 2.99 1.85 -16.21
CA VAL A 90 1.72 1.60 -16.91
C VAL A 90 2.00 0.91 -18.27
N GLY A 91 1.18 -0.06 -18.64
CA GLY A 91 1.38 -0.83 -19.87
C GLY A 91 1.39 0.01 -21.15
N ILE A 92 0.50 1.01 -21.26
CA ILE A 92 0.51 1.96 -22.39
C ILE A 92 1.77 2.83 -22.43
N TRP A 93 2.36 3.15 -21.28
CA TRP A 93 3.64 3.84 -21.21
C TRP A 93 4.80 2.94 -21.66
N ILE A 94 4.77 1.65 -21.29
CA ILE A 94 5.76 0.64 -21.71
C ILE A 94 5.75 0.52 -23.25
N ASP A 95 4.56 0.45 -23.86
CA ASP A 95 4.42 0.36 -25.32
C ASP A 95 5.00 1.58 -26.03
N LYS A 96 4.83 2.76 -25.43
CA LYS A 96 5.30 4.02 -26.02
C LYS A 96 6.80 4.26 -25.81
N TYR A 97 7.36 3.79 -24.68
CA TYR A 97 8.74 4.08 -24.27
C TYR A 97 9.55 2.83 -23.90
N PRO A 98 9.61 1.79 -24.75
CA PRO A 98 10.29 0.53 -24.40
C PRO A 98 11.77 0.72 -24.10
N ASP A 99 12.43 1.70 -24.71
CA ASP A 99 13.84 1.99 -24.41
C ASP A 99 14.06 2.58 -23.03
N LYS A 100 13.08 3.33 -22.50
CA LYS A 100 13.13 3.83 -21.12
C LYS A 100 12.95 2.70 -20.12
N VAL A 101 12.08 1.71 -20.41
CA VAL A 101 11.94 0.50 -19.59
C VAL A 101 13.27 -0.24 -19.47
N LYS A 102 13.96 -0.44 -20.63
CA LYS A 102 15.29 -1.07 -20.65
C LYS A 102 16.33 -0.24 -19.89
N ALA A 103 16.31 1.09 -20.02
CA ALA A 103 17.22 1.97 -19.30
C ALA A 103 17.03 1.86 -17.78
N ILE A 104 15.78 1.91 -17.29
CA ILE A 104 15.43 1.72 -15.89
C ILE A 104 15.97 0.36 -15.38
N ALA A 105 15.70 -0.72 -16.12
CA ALA A 105 16.15 -2.07 -15.77
C ALA A 105 17.67 -2.22 -15.78
N ASN A 106 18.36 -1.66 -16.79
CA ASN A 106 19.82 -1.73 -16.98
C ASN A 106 20.57 -0.92 -15.90
N ASP A 107 20.00 0.19 -15.43
CA ASP A 107 20.54 0.94 -14.31
C ASP A 107 20.27 0.25 -12.97
N GLY A 108 19.59 -0.91 -12.97
CA GLY A 108 19.38 -1.75 -11.80
C GLY A 108 18.26 -1.31 -10.87
N HIS A 109 17.35 -0.49 -11.37
CA HIS A 109 16.13 -0.13 -10.62
C HIS A 109 15.12 -1.28 -10.62
N GLU A 110 14.31 -1.33 -9.59
CA GLU A 110 13.17 -2.22 -9.50
C GLU A 110 12.01 -1.72 -10.36
N ILE A 111 11.29 -2.65 -11.00
CA ILE A 111 10.11 -2.31 -11.80
C ILE A 111 8.89 -2.98 -11.21
N GLY A 112 7.88 -2.18 -10.86
CA GLY A 112 6.56 -2.59 -10.41
C GLY A 112 5.50 -2.41 -11.50
N ASN A 113 4.35 -3.03 -11.28
CA ASN A 113 3.17 -3.00 -12.13
C ASN A 113 2.25 -1.83 -11.73
N HIS A 114 1.81 -1.01 -12.70
CA HIS A 114 0.87 0.08 -12.48
C HIS A 114 -0.40 -0.04 -13.33
N SER A 115 -0.85 -1.27 -13.61
CA SER A 115 -1.91 -1.64 -14.56
C SER A 115 -1.58 -1.39 -16.03
N ASN A 116 -2.36 -1.96 -16.94
CA ASN A 116 -2.08 -1.83 -18.37
C ASN A 116 -2.57 -0.51 -18.96
N THR A 117 -3.76 -0.05 -18.58
CA THR A 117 -4.42 1.14 -19.18
C THR A 117 -4.70 2.26 -18.19
N HIS A 118 -4.22 2.14 -16.93
CA HIS A 118 -4.44 3.09 -15.84
C HIS A 118 -5.93 3.35 -15.54
N PRO A 119 -6.77 2.30 -15.38
CA PRO A 119 -8.20 2.45 -15.14
C PRO A 119 -8.52 2.69 -13.67
N HIS A 120 -9.76 3.08 -13.38
CA HIS A 120 -10.31 2.98 -12.04
C HIS A 120 -10.53 1.50 -11.65
N MET A 121 -9.52 0.86 -11.07
CA MET A 121 -9.51 -0.58 -10.75
C MET A 121 -10.71 -1.02 -9.89
N ASN A 122 -11.24 -0.14 -9.06
CA ASN A 122 -12.41 -0.40 -8.23
C ASN A 122 -13.68 -0.75 -9.04
N LYS A 123 -13.77 -0.29 -10.28
CA LYS A 123 -14.89 -0.51 -11.19
C LYS A 123 -14.81 -1.81 -11.98
N LEU A 124 -13.63 -2.44 -12.00
CA LEU A 124 -13.37 -3.64 -12.77
C LEU A 124 -13.84 -4.91 -12.04
N SER A 125 -14.18 -5.94 -12.79
CA SER A 125 -14.33 -7.31 -12.31
C SER A 125 -12.95 -7.90 -11.93
N GLU A 126 -12.94 -9.00 -11.17
CA GLU A 126 -11.70 -9.68 -10.82
C GLU A 126 -10.92 -10.16 -12.05
N GLN A 127 -11.61 -10.60 -13.10
CA GLN A 127 -10.95 -11.02 -14.34
C GLN A 127 -10.30 -9.84 -15.06
N GLU A 128 -11.00 -8.72 -15.17
CA GLU A 128 -10.43 -7.50 -15.78
C GLU A 128 -9.23 -6.99 -14.97
N ILE A 129 -9.26 -7.07 -13.63
CA ILE A 129 -8.09 -6.73 -12.79
C ILE A 129 -6.92 -7.65 -13.13
N ARG A 130 -7.13 -8.96 -13.21
CA ARG A 130 -6.07 -9.92 -13.62
C ARG A 130 -5.53 -9.58 -15.00
N ASP A 131 -6.39 -9.31 -15.96
CA ASP A 131 -5.98 -8.97 -17.34
C ASP A 131 -5.12 -7.70 -17.40
N GLU A 132 -5.46 -6.68 -16.59
CA GLU A 132 -4.67 -5.46 -16.45
C GLU A 132 -3.27 -5.74 -15.89
N LEU A 133 -3.18 -6.62 -14.88
CA LEU A 133 -1.91 -7.00 -14.25
C LEU A 133 -1.05 -7.88 -15.18
N ASP A 134 -1.63 -8.90 -15.78
CA ASP A 134 -0.93 -9.89 -16.58
C ASP A 134 -0.32 -9.27 -17.84
N LYS A 135 -1.06 -8.38 -18.52
CA LYS A 135 -0.55 -7.67 -19.72
C LYS A 135 0.72 -6.87 -19.43
N VAL A 136 0.76 -6.16 -18.29
CA VAL A 136 1.94 -5.39 -17.89
C VAL A 136 3.09 -6.31 -17.51
N SER A 137 2.81 -7.37 -16.73
CA SER A 137 3.85 -8.33 -16.33
C SER A 137 4.53 -8.95 -17.54
N GLN A 138 3.76 -9.38 -18.55
CA GLN A 138 4.27 -9.93 -19.80
C GLN A 138 5.14 -8.92 -20.56
N LYS A 139 4.72 -7.65 -20.67
CA LYS A 139 5.50 -6.60 -21.31
C LYS A 139 6.83 -6.33 -20.60
N ILE A 140 6.80 -6.22 -19.27
CA ILE A 140 8.01 -6.03 -18.47
C ILE A 140 8.96 -7.22 -18.63
N GLU A 141 8.45 -8.44 -18.50
CA GLU A 141 9.26 -9.66 -18.65
C GLU A 141 9.87 -9.78 -20.06
N ALA A 142 9.11 -9.47 -21.10
CA ALA A 142 9.60 -9.49 -22.48
C ALA A 142 10.75 -8.49 -22.73
N LEU A 143 10.72 -7.31 -22.10
CA LEU A 143 11.73 -6.26 -22.28
C LEU A 143 12.94 -6.41 -21.37
N THR A 144 12.78 -6.99 -20.18
CA THR A 144 13.79 -6.98 -19.11
C THR A 144 14.26 -8.37 -18.69
N GLY A 145 13.53 -9.43 -19.05
CA GLY A 145 13.75 -10.80 -18.57
C GLY A 145 13.37 -11.01 -17.09
N LYS A 146 12.77 -10.01 -16.45
CA LYS A 146 12.43 -10.06 -15.00
C LYS A 146 10.92 -9.98 -14.81
N LYS A 147 10.41 -10.79 -13.87
CA LYS A 147 9.02 -10.69 -13.40
C LYS A 147 8.90 -9.58 -12.37
N THR A 148 7.73 -8.91 -12.35
CA THR A 148 7.39 -7.95 -11.32
C THR A 148 6.47 -8.59 -10.27
N THR A 149 6.73 -8.29 -9.01
CA THR A 149 5.99 -8.79 -7.84
C THR A 149 5.32 -7.68 -7.04
N LEU A 150 5.51 -6.42 -7.46
CA LEU A 150 4.90 -5.26 -6.83
C LEU A 150 3.81 -4.68 -7.74
N PHE A 151 2.69 -4.31 -7.13
CA PHE A 151 1.60 -3.62 -7.80
C PHE A 151 1.21 -2.36 -7.03
N ARG A 152 1.10 -1.25 -7.73
CA ARG A 152 0.51 -0.01 -7.21
C ARG A 152 -0.77 0.30 -7.98
N PRO A 153 -1.93 0.35 -7.30
CA PRO A 153 -3.18 0.72 -7.95
C PRO A 153 -3.17 2.15 -8.48
N PRO A 154 -3.66 2.38 -9.72
CA PRO A 154 -3.85 3.72 -10.28
C PRO A 154 -4.63 4.65 -9.35
N PHE A 155 -4.28 5.95 -9.36
CA PHE A 155 -4.92 7.01 -8.57
C PHE A 155 -4.86 6.79 -7.04
N GLY A 156 -4.14 5.81 -6.54
CA GLY A 156 -4.20 5.38 -5.16
C GLY A 156 -5.54 4.72 -4.76
N GLU A 157 -6.39 4.41 -5.74
CA GLU A 157 -7.73 3.84 -5.51
C GLU A 157 -7.69 2.32 -5.41
N TYR A 158 -8.26 1.79 -4.33
CA TYR A 158 -8.41 0.34 -4.13
C TYR A 158 -9.66 0.02 -3.31
N ASN A 159 -10.07 -1.22 -3.37
CA ASN A 159 -11.01 -1.88 -2.47
C ASN A 159 -10.53 -3.30 -2.19
N ASP A 160 -11.22 -4.02 -1.30
CA ASP A 160 -10.84 -5.37 -0.92
C ASP A 160 -10.73 -6.33 -2.12
N LYS A 161 -11.59 -6.17 -3.14
CA LYS A 161 -11.55 -6.97 -4.36
C LYS A 161 -10.22 -6.76 -5.11
N VAL A 162 -9.82 -5.51 -5.31
CA VAL A 162 -8.56 -5.16 -6.01
C VAL A 162 -7.36 -5.75 -5.27
N VAL A 163 -7.29 -5.54 -3.95
CA VAL A 163 -6.15 -6.01 -3.14
C VAL A 163 -6.08 -7.53 -3.13
N ARG A 164 -7.21 -8.23 -2.88
CA ARG A 164 -7.25 -9.70 -2.88
C ARG A 164 -6.91 -10.29 -4.24
N THR A 165 -7.44 -9.72 -5.32
CA THR A 165 -7.17 -10.22 -6.67
C THR A 165 -5.69 -10.06 -7.03
N ALA A 166 -5.08 -8.91 -6.71
CA ALA A 166 -3.66 -8.69 -6.96
C ALA A 166 -2.77 -9.62 -6.12
N ARG A 167 -3.07 -9.79 -4.82
CA ARG A 167 -2.35 -10.75 -3.96
C ARG A 167 -2.49 -12.21 -4.44
N ALA A 168 -3.69 -12.60 -4.85
CA ALA A 168 -3.92 -13.93 -5.43
C ALA A 168 -3.16 -14.15 -6.76
N ALA A 169 -2.82 -13.07 -7.46
CA ALA A 169 -1.95 -13.09 -8.65
C ALA A 169 -0.46 -13.00 -8.31
N GLY A 170 -0.07 -13.01 -7.02
CA GLY A 170 1.32 -13.03 -6.57
C GLY A 170 1.95 -11.65 -6.39
N TYR A 171 1.14 -10.58 -6.27
CA TYR A 171 1.65 -9.23 -6.07
C TYR A 171 1.54 -8.79 -4.60
N GLU A 172 2.59 -8.11 -4.11
CA GLU A 172 2.47 -7.23 -2.97
C GLU A 172 1.86 -5.89 -3.43
N VAL A 173 0.78 -5.47 -2.77
CA VAL A 173 0.07 -4.23 -3.12
C VAL A 173 0.61 -3.08 -2.30
N VAL A 174 1.16 -2.06 -2.95
CA VAL A 174 1.91 -0.98 -2.31
C VAL A 174 1.30 0.37 -2.65
N GLN A 175 1.26 1.25 -1.65
CA GLN A 175 0.91 2.66 -1.74
C GLN A 175 2.11 3.52 -1.30
N TRP A 176 1.87 4.67 -0.67
CA TRP A 176 2.86 5.59 -0.11
C TRP A 176 2.30 6.27 1.14
N ASP A 177 3.16 6.62 2.06
CA ASP A 177 2.83 7.48 3.21
C ASP A 177 3.35 8.92 3.05
N VAL A 178 4.25 9.14 2.08
CA VAL A 178 4.77 10.47 1.73
C VAL A 178 4.50 10.77 0.26
N ASP A 179 3.61 11.72 0.00
CA ASP A 179 3.27 12.22 -1.33
C ASP A 179 4.04 13.53 -1.58
N SER A 180 4.87 13.56 -2.62
CA SER A 180 5.56 14.77 -3.06
C SER A 180 4.61 15.83 -3.61
N LEU A 181 3.45 15.39 -4.16
CA LEU A 181 2.53 16.20 -4.95
C LEU A 181 3.19 16.91 -6.14
N ASP A 182 4.27 16.33 -6.68
CA ASP A 182 5.06 16.83 -7.79
C ASP A 182 4.21 17.12 -9.03
N TRP A 183 3.24 16.27 -9.32
CA TRP A 183 2.26 16.43 -10.41
C TRP A 183 1.39 17.70 -10.32
N LYS A 184 1.37 18.35 -9.15
CA LYS A 184 0.67 19.63 -8.93
C LYS A 184 1.46 20.83 -9.43
N ASN A 185 2.75 20.67 -9.71
CA ASN A 185 3.65 21.72 -10.17
C ASN A 185 3.69 22.97 -9.26
N TYR A 186 3.71 22.75 -7.94
CA TYR A 186 3.81 23.81 -6.95
C TYR A 186 5.23 24.42 -6.85
N GLY A 187 6.23 23.78 -7.45
CA GLY A 187 7.61 24.22 -7.49
C GLY A 187 8.55 23.40 -6.62
N VAL A 188 9.85 23.64 -6.82
CA VAL A 188 10.94 22.87 -6.19
C VAL A 188 10.87 22.89 -4.67
N ASP A 189 10.69 24.08 -4.08
CA ASP A 189 10.69 24.24 -2.62
C ASP A 189 9.52 23.49 -1.96
N ASP A 190 8.36 23.46 -2.63
CA ASP A 190 7.17 22.74 -2.12
C ASP A 190 7.41 21.23 -2.12
N GLU A 191 7.98 20.65 -3.19
CA GLU A 191 8.34 19.23 -3.25
C GLU A 191 9.36 18.86 -2.17
N VAL A 192 10.43 19.66 -2.03
CA VAL A 192 11.47 19.46 -1.02
C VAL A 192 10.88 19.47 0.39
N ASP A 193 10.10 20.50 0.70
CA ASP A 193 9.48 20.69 2.01
C ASP A 193 8.50 19.55 2.36
N ARG A 194 7.66 19.14 1.41
CA ARG A 194 6.69 18.06 1.62
C ARG A 194 7.36 16.74 1.97
N VAL A 195 8.40 16.39 1.24
CA VAL A 195 9.10 15.13 1.46
C VAL A 195 9.89 15.19 2.76
N LEU A 196 10.76 16.17 2.94
CA LEU A 196 11.67 16.24 4.08
C LEU A 196 10.95 16.40 5.43
N LYS A 197 9.78 17.06 5.47
CA LYS A 197 8.99 17.24 6.70
C LYS A 197 8.21 15.98 7.12
N LYS A 198 7.97 15.03 6.20
CA LYS A 198 7.11 13.86 6.46
C LYS A 198 7.85 12.53 6.52
N VAL A 199 9.01 12.43 5.87
CA VAL A 199 9.79 11.20 5.84
C VAL A 199 10.17 10.74 7.25
N ARG A 200 9.99 9.45 7.49
CA ARG A 200 10.37 8.73 8.70
C ARG A 200 10.91 7.34 8.33
N ASN A 201 11.44 6.61 9.31
CA ASN A 201 11.87 5.23 9.08
C ASN A 201 10.74 4.40 8.48
N GLY A 202 11.03 3.69 7.38
CA GLY A 202 10.09 2.84 6.66
C GLY A 202 9.12 3.57 5.73
N SER A 203 9.29 4.88 5.50
CA SER A 203 8.46 5.63 4.54
C SER A 203 8.64 5.13 3.11
N ILE A 204 7.54 5.13 2.36
CA ILE A 204 7.49 4.97 0.91
C ILE A 204 7.07 6.31 0.32
N VAL A 205 7.95 6.91 -0.48
CA VAL A 205 7.77 8.24 -1.07
C VAL A 205 7.32 8.09 -2.52
N LEU A 206 6.27 8.83 -2.91
CA LEU A 206 5.77 8.90 -4.28
C LEU A 206 6.29 10.14 -5.01
N PHE A 207 6.78 9.90 -6.23
CA PHE A 207 7.02 10.86 -7.30
C PHE A 207 6.45 10.34 -8.62
N HIS A 208 6.47 11.20 -9.66
CA HIS A 208 6.11 10.86 -11.03
C HIS A 208 7.30 11.12 -11.97
N ASN A 209 7.44 10.28 -12.99
CA ASN A 209 8.61 10.31 -13.88
C ASN A 209 8.60 11.46 -14.90
N ASP A 210 7.50 12.20 -15.03
CA ASP A 210 7.31 13.30 -15.97
C ASP A 210 7.03 14.66 -15.29
N ALA A 211 7.08 14.72 -13.96
CA ALA A 211 6.83 15.95 -13.20
C ALA A 211 7.91 17.01 -13.46
N GLU A 212 7.49 18.24 -13.66
CA GLU A 212 8.32 19.35 -14.16
C GLU A 212 9.48 19.73 -13.23
N TYR A 213 9.21 19.78 -11.92
CA TYR A 213 10.19 20.28 -10.93
C TYR A 213 10.96 19.17 -10.23
N THR A 214 10.54 17.92 -10.35
CA THR A 214 11.20 16.78 -9.71
C THR A 214 12.69 16.65 -10.06
N PRO A 215 13.15 16.91 -11.31
CA PRO A 215 14.58 16.87 -11.60
C PRO A 215 15.43 17.88 -10.82
N GLN A 216 14.84 19.01 -10.42
CA GLN A 216 15.51 20.02 -9.60
C GLN A 216 15.37 19.73 -8.09
N ALA A 217 14.21 19.25 -7.66
CA ALA A 217 13.92 18.94 -6.25
C ALA A 217 14.64 17.68 -5.76
N LEU A 218 14.67 16.63 -6.60
CA LEU A 218 15.17 15.31 -6.23
C LEU A 218 16.63 15.33 -5.73
N PRO A 219 17.61 16.01 -6.36
CA PRO A 219 18.97 16.09 -5.84
C PRO A 219 19.02 16.65 -4.42
N ILE A 220 18.27 17.73 -4.14
CA ILE A 220 18.23 18.38 -2.83
C ILE A 220 17.66 17.43 -1.77
N ILE A 221 16.56 16.72 -2.13
CA ILE A 221 15.91 15.73 -1.27
C ILE A 221 16.87 14.59 -0.96
N LEU A 222 17.49 13.99 -1.99
CA LEU A 222 18.38 12.84 -1.83
C LEU A 222 19.59 13.18 -0.97
N ASP A 223 20.25 14.32 -1.26
CA ASP A 223 21.44 14.74 -0.54
C ASP A 223 21.13 15.01 0.94
N LYS A 224 19.98 15.64 1.23
CA LYS A 224 19.52 15.87 2.60
C LYS A 224 19.19 14.58 3.34
N LEU A 225 18.48 13.65 2.71
CA LEU A 225 18.13 12.36 3.30
C LEU A 225 19.39 11.52 3.61
N ILE A 226 20.36 11.50 2.69
CA ILE A 226 21.64 10.83 2.90
C ILE A 226 22.41 11.48 4.06
N GLN A 227 22.47 12.82 4.10
CA GLN A 227 23.10 13.56 5.20
C GLN A 227 22.45 13.24 6.55
N ASP A 228 21.11 13.07 6.58
CA ASP A 228 20.37 12.71 7.78
C ASP A 228 20.50 11.21 8.14
N GLY A 229 21.27 10.44 7.34
CA GLY A 229 21.60 9.06 7.58
C GLY A 229 20.56 8.06 7.07
N TYR A 230 19.64 8.47 6.20
CA TYR A 230 18.71 7.53 5.56
C TYR A 230 19.41 6.72 4.47
N LYS A 231 19.11 5.41 4.44
CA LYS A 231 19.44 4.52 3.34
C LYS A 231 18.21 4.37 2.44
N ILE A 232 18.34 4.77 1.18
CA ILE A 232 17.29 4.65 0.18
C ILE A 232 17.45 3.30 -0.52
N VAL A 233 16.41 2.48 -0.52
CA VAL A 233 16.39 1.12 -1.07
C VAL A 233 15.17 0.92 -1.99
N PRO A 234 15.20 -0.05 -2.91
CA PRO A 234 13.99 -0.51 -3.60
C PRO A 234 12.90 -0.97 -2.62
N ILE A 235 11.65 -0.91 -3.04
CA ILE A 235 10.51 -1.27 -2.16
C ILE A 235 10.61 -2.73 -1.71
N SER A 236 11.01 -3.67 -2.58
CA SER A 236 11.16 -5.07 -2.21
C SER A 236 12.23 -5.33 -1.14
N GLU A 237 13.22 -4.42 -1.00
CA GLU A 237 14.22 -4.48 0.07
C GLU A 237 13.74 -3.80 1.37
N LEU A 238 12.69 -2.98 1.30
CA LEU A 238 12.10 -2.30 2.45
C LEU A 238 11.03 -3.14 3.12
N ILE A 239 10.13 -3.74 2.33
CA ILE A 239 8.98 -4.52 2.82
C ILE A 239 9.39 -5.88 3.36
N TYR A 240 8.61 -6.41 4.29
CA TYR A 240 8.81 -7.77 4.80
C TYR A 240 8.14 -8.81 3.89
N PRO A 241 8.81 -9.95 3.64
CA PRO A 241 8.15 -11.09 3.02
C PRO A 241 7.09 -11.69 3.99
N PRO A 242 6.11 -12.44 3.48
CA PRO A 242 5.18 -13.18 4.33
C PRO A 242 5.92 -14.20 5.23
N PRO A 243 5.45 -14.38 6.49
CA PRO A 243 4.28 -13.78 7.12
C PRO A 243 4.55 -12.39 7.68
N TYR A 244 3.58 -11.50 7.49
CA TYR A 244 3.55 -10.15 8.06
C TYR A 244 2.10 -9.76 8.38
N TYR A 245 1.90 -8.64 9.08
CA TYR A 245 0.59 -8.01 9.18
C TYR A 245 0.66 -6.53 8.83
N ILE A 246 -0.49 -5.95 8.47
CA ILE A 246 -0.65 -4.53 8.17
C ILE A 246 -1.66 -3.96 9.16
N ASP A 247 -1.30 -2.88 9.85
CA ASP A 247 -2.20 -2.22 10.77
C ASP A 247 -3.25 -1.35 10.03
N HIS A 248 -4.16 -0.76 10.79
CA HIS A 248 -5.24 0.07 10.25
C HIS A 248 -4.74 1.35 9.52
N THR A 249 -3.48 1.73 9.68
CA THR A 249 -2.86 2.86 8.98
C THR A 249 -2.18 2.45 7.66
N GLY A 250 -2.12 1.15 7.37
CA GLY A 250 -1.39 0.61 6.23
C GLY A 250 0.10 0.38 6.50
N ARG A 251 0.55 0.48 7.75
CA ARG A 251 1.93 0.18 8.13
C ARG A 251 2.12 -1.33 8.25
N GLN A 252 3.13 -1.85 7.55
CA GLN A 252 3.51 -3.27 7.58
C GLN A 252 4.43 -3.55 8.77
N PHE A 253 4.17 -4.65 9.46
CA PHE A 253 4.97 -5.14 10.58
C PHE A 253 5.43 -6.58 10.30
N LYS A 254 6.63 -6.91 10.75
CA LYS A 254 7.11 -8.29 10.76
C LYS A 254 6.25 -9.12 11.72
N SER A 255 5.83 -10.31 11.29
CA SER A 255 5.18 -11.25 12.22
C SER A 255 6.22 -11.89 13.13
N GLU A 256 5.92 -11.99 14.43
CA GLU A 256 6.82 -12.65 15.40
C GLU A 256 7.00 -14.15 15.09
N ASP A 257 6.04 -14.76 14.39
CA ASP A 257 6.09 -16.17 13.96
C ASP A 257 7.03 -16.41 12.75
N ALA A 258 7.63 -15.36 12.18
CA ALA A 258 8.50 -15.49 11.00
C ALA A 258 9.92 -16.02 11.34
N ASP A 259 10.28 -16.10 12.63
CA ASP A 259 11.61 -16.53 13.10
C ASP A 259 11.57 -17.95 13.74
N MET A 260 10.43 -18.66 13.71
CA MET A 260 10.29 -20.07 14.11
C MET A 260 10.26 -20.99 12.88
#